data_1e8445d7e1f5d5a18419649af0d3464a
#
_entry.id   1e8445d7e1f5d5a18419649af0d3464a
#
_cell.length_a   1.000
_cell.length_b   1.000
_cell.length_c   1.000
_cell.angle_alpha   90.00
_cell.angle_beta   90.00
_cell.angle_gamma   90.00
#
_symmetry.space_group_name_H-M   'P 1'
#
loop_
_entity.id
_entity.type
_entity.pdbx_description
1 polymer ?
#
loop_
_entity_poly.entity_id
_entity_poly.type
_entity_poly.pdbx_seq_one_letter_code
_entity_poly.pdbx_strand_id
1 'polypeptide(L)'
;MSNIKYQTVGDYQLPKLEIPQETYSIGKYGMLRRTYLKNHRRCLYSIMMMNGTLLSHLEEVDRTATKQVERIVSQMAKAEGVTEILKSKDPLRWTGLLNNFRHSAEEIVLSETVYS
;
A
#
# COMPACT_ATOMS: atom_id res chain seq x y z
N MET A 1 -0.56 32.83 11.64
CA MET A 1 -1.05 32.34 11.84
C MET A 1 -1.25 31.94 11.50
N SER A 2 -0.88 32.28 11.29
CA SER A 2 -1.40 31.71 11.32
C SER A 2 -1.49 31.31 10.94
N ASN A 3 -1.42 31.40 10.63
CA ASN A 3 -1.75 30.75 10.67
C ASN A 3 -1.84 30.46 10.14
N ILE A 4 -1.66 30.68 9.89
CA ILE A 4 -1.82 30.21 9.78
C ILE A 4 -1.76 29.66 9.70
N LYS A 5 -1.74 29.78 9.71
CA LYS A 5 -1.87 29.14 9.98
C LYS A 5 -1.47 28.57 9.66
N TYR A 6 -0.94 28.84 9.53
CA TYR A 6 -0.73 28.12 9.74
C TYR A 6 -0.51 27.54 9.69
N GLN A 7 -0.17 27.63 9.70
CA GLN A 7 -0.17 27.13 9.97
C GLN A 7 0.43 26.73 9.78
N THR A 8 0.69 27.11 9.68
CA THR A 8 0.91 26.76 9.90
C THR A 8 1.57 26.36 9.66
N VAL A 9 1.99 26.67 9.62
CA VAL A 9 2.07 26.26 9.65
C VAL A 9 2.63 25.94 9.34
N GLY A 10 3.25 26.29 9.52
CA GLY A 10 3.09 25.98 9.64
C GLY A 10 3.48 25.90 9.17
N ASP A 11 3.61 26.07 8.94
CA ASP A 11 3.30 25.92 8.78
C ASP A 11 3.47 26.06 8.05
N TYR A 12 3.60 26.28 7.70
CA TYR A 12 3.20 26.34 7.27
C TYR A 12 2.89 26.53 6.61
N GLN A 13 2.76 26.64 6.49
CA GLN A 13 2.05 26.75 5.95
C GLN A 13 2.09 26.80 5.05
N LEU A 14 1.88 26.85 4.43
CA LEU A 14 1.53 26.75 3.57
C LEU A 14 1.01 26.91 2.93
N PRO A 15 0.69 27.20 2.51
CA PRO A 15 -0.23 27.09 2.02
C PRO A 15 -0.83 26.65 1.54
N LYS A 16 -1.30 26.39 1.53
CA LYS A 16 -1.93 25.65 1.17
C LYS A 16 -1.97 25.21 0.14
N LEU A 17 -1.86 24.95 -0.17
CA LEU A 17 -1.72 24.35 -1.17
C LEU A 17 -2.44 23.25 -1.49
N GLU A 18 -3.18 23.16 -1.62
CA GLU A 18 -3.73 22.15 -1.72
C GLU A 18 -3.86 21.23 -2.44
N ILE A 19 -4.26 20.86 -1.94
CA ILE A 19 -3.50 20.05 -2.52
C ILE A 19 -3.98 18.85 -3.19
N PRO A 20 -3.45 18.47 -4.31
CA PRO A 20 -3.95 17.37 -5.11
C PRO A 20 -3.78 16.01 -4.47
N GLN A 21 -3.05 15.91 -3.40
CA GLN A 21 -2.90 14.59 -2.78
C GLN A 21 -4.21 14.04 -2.24
N GLU A 22 -5.23 14.87 -2.16
CA GLU A 22 -6.55 14.41 -1.77
C GLU A 22 -7.16 13.48 -2.82
N THR A 23 -6.65 13.53 -4.04
CA THR A 23 -7.14 12.67 -5.10
C THR A 23 -6.46 11.32 -5.16
N TYR A 24 -5.46 11.12 -4.31
CA TYR A 24 -4.71 9.86 -4.30
C TYR A 24 -5.02 9.07 -3.03
N SER A 25 -5.32 7.79 -3.24
CA SER A 25 -5.60 6.88 -2.14
C SER A 25 -4.42 5.91 -2.02
N ILE A 26 -3.53 6.19 -1.08
CA ILE A 26 -2.33 5.40 -0.89
C ILE A 26 -2.47 4.59 0.40
N GLY A 27 -2.49 3.28 0.25
CA GLY A 27 -2.63 2.39 1.38
C GLY A 27 -1.31 1.84 1.88
N LYS A 28 -1.38 0.68 2.51
CA LYS A 28 -0.25 0.05 3.17
C LYS A 28 0.94 -0.17 2.23
N TYR A 29 0.69 -0.74 1.06
CA TYR A 29 1.77 -1.12 0.15
C TYR A 29 2.42 0.11 -0.48
N GLY A 30 1.62 1.12 -0.79
CA GLY A 30 2.17 2.37 -1.30
C GLY A 30 3.08 3.05 -0.30
N MET A 31 2.68 3.06 0.98
CA MET A 31 3.50 3.67 2.02
C MET A 31 4.79 2.89 2.25
N LEU A 32 4.74 1.56 2.17
CA LEU A 32 5.95 0.74 2.26
C LEU A 32 6.89 1.02 1.10
N ARG A 33 6.35 1.17 -0.11
CA ARG A 33 7.16 1.52 -1.27
C ARG A 33 7.81 2.88 -1.09
N ARG A 34 7.07 3.84 -0.55
CA ARG A 34 7.61 5.18 -0.31
C ARG A 34 8.82 5.11 0.62
N THR A 35 8.69 4.37 1.72
CA THR A 35 9.77 4.21 2.68
C THR A 35 10.99 3.54 2.03
N TYR A 36 10.73 2.51 1.23
CA TYR A 36 11.80 1.80 0.53
C TYR A 36 12.54 2.73 -0.42
N LEU A 37 11.83 3.49 -1.24
CA LEU A 37 12.46 4.42 -2.17
C LEU A 37 13.28 5.47 -1.43
N LYS A 38 12.73 5.99 -0.36
CA LYS A 38 13.40 7.03 0.41
C LYS A 38 14.72 6.52 1.02
N ASN A 39 14.74 5.28 1.45
CA ASN A 39 15.91 4.72 2.14
C ASN A 39 16.89 4.02 1.21
N HIS A 40 16.43 3.45 0.10
CA HIS A 40 17.26 2.61 -0.75
C HIS A 40 17.37 3.09 -2.19
N ARG A 41 16.48 3.96 -2.63
CA ARG A 41 16.47 4.51 -3.98
C ARG A 41 16.28 6.01 -3.93
N ARG A 42 17.18 6.68 -3.23
CA ARG A 42 17.02 8.11 -2.96
C ARG A 42 17.01 8.96 -4.21
N CYS A 43 17.82 8.62 -5.19
CA CYS A 43 17.84 9.39 -6.44
C CYS A 43 16.49 9.31 -7.15
N LEU A 44 15.94 8.09 -7.26
CA LEU A 44 14.65 7.91 -7.89
C LEU A 44 13.55 8.62 -7.11
N TYR A 45 13.61 8.53 -5.78
CA TYR A 45 12.66 9.21 -4.92
C TYR A 45 12.67 10.71 -5.18
N SER A 46 13.87 11.30 -5.22
CA SER A 46 14.02 12.73 -5.45
C SER A 46 13.52 13.14 -6.82
N ILE A 47 13.83 12.36 -7.84
CA ILE A 47 13.39 12.65 -9.20
C ILE A 47 11.86 12.65 -9.28
N MET A 48 11.22 11.66 -8.69
CA MET A 48 9.76 11.57 -8.71
C MET A 48 9.13 12.70 -7.90
N MET A 49 9.76 13.10 -6.82
CA MET A 49 9.30 14.26 -6.05
C MET A 49 9.34 15.51 -6.88
N MET A 50 10.45 15.74 -7.58
CA MET A 50 10.62 16.93 -8.40
C MET A 50 9.68 16.97 -9.58
N ASN A 51 9.41 15.81 -10.17
CA ASN A 51 8.52 15.72 -11.33
C ASN A 51 7.04 15.70 -10.93
N GLY A 52 6.74 15.56 -9.65
CA GLY A 52 5.36 15.49 -9.20
C GLY A 52 4.69 14.17 -9.51
N THR A 53 5.46 13.11 -9.75
CA THR A 53 4.90 11.80 -10.12
C THR A 53 4.92 10.79 -8.97
N LEU A 54 5.46 11.19 -7.82
CA LEU A 54 5.62 10.24 -6.72
C LEU A 54 4.29 9.67 -6.23
N LEU A 55 3.30 10.54 -5.96
CA LEU A 55 2.01 10.08 -5.44
C LEU A 55 1.30 9.17 -6.41
N SER A 56 1.34 9.50 -7.69
CA SER A 56 0.74 8.66 -8.72
C SER A 56 1.40 7.28 -8.77
N HIS A 57 2.73 7.26 -8.66
CA HIS A 57 3.48 6.01 -8.64
C HIS A 57 3.10 5.15 -7.42
N LEU A 58 3.02 5.78 -6.24
CA LEU A 58 2.69 5.06 -5.02
C LEU A 58 1.27 4.50 -5.06
N GLU A 59 0.34 5.26 -5.62
CA GLU A 59 -1.03 4.77 -5.76
C GLU A 59 -1.08 3.56 -6.68
N GLU A 60 -0.35 3.62 -7.78
CA GLU A 60 -0.31 2.51 -8.73
C GLU A 60 0.30 1.27 -8.11
N VAL A 61 1.41 1.44 -7.38
CA VAL A 61 2.05 0.31 -6.70
C VAL A 61 1.10 -0.30 -5.66
N ASP A 62 0.42 0.55 -4.89
CA ASP A 62 -0.52 0.08 -3.88
C ASP A 62 -1.64 -0.73 -4.51
N ARG A 63 -2.23 -0.21 -5.58
CA ARG A 63 -3.33 -0.89 -6.26
C ARG A 63 -2.87 -2.22 -6.85
N THR A 64 -1.71 -2.22 -7.50
CA THR A 64 -1.18 -3.43 -8.10
C THR A 64 -0.86 -4.48 -7.03
N ALA A 65 -0.21 -4.07 -5.95
CA ALA A 65 0.14 -4.99 -4.87
C ALA A 65 -1.09 -5.59 -4.23
N THR A 66 -2.11 -4.77 -3.97
CA THR A 66 -3.37 -5.25 -3.38
C THR A 66 -4.01 -6.31 -4.26
N LYS A 67 -4.07 -6.06 -5.57
CA LYS A 67 -4.64 -7.03 -6.50
C LYS A 67 -3.84 -8.32 -6.54
N GLN A 68 -2.52 -8.21 -6.51
CA GLN A 68 -1.67 -9.40 -6.54
C GLN A 68 -1.86 -10.23 -5.28
N VAL A 69 -1.93 -9.59 -4.11
CA VAL A 69 -2.17 -10.31 -2.86
C VAL A 69 -3.49 -11.06 -2.92
N GLU A 70 -4.56 -10.37 -3.34
CA GLU A 70 -5.88 -11.00 -3.40
C GLU A 70 -5.90 -12.17 -4.36
N ARG A 71 -5.23 -12.04 -5.51
CA ARG A 71 -5.18 -13.13 -6.49
C ARG A 71 -4.43 -14.33 -5.92
N ILE A 72 -3.28 -14.10 -5.27
CA ILE A 72 -2.49 -15.19 -4.71
C ILE A 72 -3.25 -15.88 -3.59
N VAL A 73 -3.91 -15.12 -2.71
CA VAL A 73 -4.71 -15.68 -1.63
C VAL A 73 -5.82 -16.56 -2.21
N SER A 74 -6.49 -16.07 -3.26
CA SER A 74 -7.56 -16.82 -3.91
C SER A 74 -7.04 -18.13 -4.50
N GLN A 75 -5.87 -18.08 -5.14
CA GLN A 75 -5.27 -19.26 -5.73
C GLN A 75 -4.86 -20.28 -4.66
N MET A 76 -4.30 -19.81 -3.56
CA MET A 76 -3.93 -20.69 -2.46
C MET A 76 -5.15 -21.31 -1.82
N ALA A 77 -6.21 -20.54 -1.65
CA ALA A 77 -7.46 -21.06 -1.07
C ALA A 77 -8.03 -22.17 -1.95
N LYS A 78 -8.03 -21.99 -3.25
CA LYS A 78 -8.52 -23.02 -4.16
C LYS A 78 -7.66 -24.27 -4.10
N ALA A 79 -6.34 -24.08 -4.08
CA ALA A 79 -5.40 -25.22 -4.06
C ALA A 79 -5.55 -26.04 -2.78
N GLU A 80 -5.83 -25.37 -1.66
CA GLU A 80 -5.96 -26.05 -0.37
C GLU A 80 -7.39 -26.50 -0.06
N GLY A 81 -8.34 -26.19 -0.95
CA GLY A 81 -9.73 -26.57 -0.72
C GLY A 81 -10.44 -25.76 0.35
N VAL A 82 -9.95 -24.55 0.62
CA VAL A 82 -10.59 -23.67 1.60
C VAL A 82 -11.75 -22.96 0.92
N THR A 83 -12.97 -23.33 1.30
CA THR A 83 -14.18 -22.86 0.63
C THR A 83 -15.16 -22.24 1.62
N GLU A 84 -16.27 -21.73 1.08
CA GLU A 84 -17.36 -21.21 1.90
C GLU A 84 -17.94 -22.29 2.81
N ILE A 85 -17.83 -23.55 2.41
CA ILE A 85 -18.30 -24.66 3.25
C ILE A 85 -17.49 -24.72 4.54
N LEU A 86 -16.18 -24.59 4.44
CA LEU A 86 -15.32 -24.56 5.62
C LEU A 86 -15.62 -23.35 6.48
N LYS A 87 -15.89 -22.21 5.85
CA LYS A 87 -16.25 -21.00 6.58
C LYS A 87 -17.49 -21.23 7.46
N SER A 88 -18.47 -21.92 6.92
CA SER A 88 -19.70 -22.23 7.67
C SER A 88 -19.46 -23.21 8.78
N LYS A 89 -18.63 -24.23 8.54
CA LYS A 89 -18.44 -25.32 9.50
C LYS A 89 -17.45 -24.97 10.59
N ASP A 90 -16.37 -24.27 10.25
CA ASP A 90 -15.31 -23.97 11.19
C ASP A 90 -14.74 -22.57 10.88
N PRO A 91 -15.43 -21.52 11.34
CA PRO A 91 -15.00 -20.13 11.02
C PRO A 91 -13.61 -19.80 11.52
N LEU A 92 -13.23 -20.32 12.68
CA LEU A 92 -11.90 -20.02 13.24
C LEU A 92 -10.79 -20.60 12.37
N ARG A 93 -10.96 -21.85 11.92
CA ARG A 93 -9.98 -22.49 11.07
C ARG A 93 -9.91 -21.79 9.71
N TRP A 94 -11.07 -21.43 9.16
CA TRP A 94 -11.15 -20.71 7.89
C TRP A 94 -10.39 -19.39 7.97
N THR A 95 -10.62 -18.63 9.05
CA THR A 95 -9.95 -17.34 9.25
C THR A 95 -8.44 -17.53 9.39
N GLY A 96 -8.02 -18.53 10.17
CA GLY A 96 -6.61 -18.81 10.37
C GLY A 96 -5.90 -19.17 9.08
N LEU A 97 -6.53 -20.02 8.26
CA LEU A 97 -5.94 -20.40 6.98
C LEU A 97 -5.83 -19.22 6.04
N LEU A 98 -6.87 -18.39 5.94
CA LEU A 98 -6.83 -17.22 5.09
C LEU A 98 -5.76 -16.21 5.55
N ASN A 99 -5.61 -16.05 6.85
CA ASN A 99 -4.58 -15.16 7.37
C ASN A 99 -3.18 -15.68 7.01
N ASN A 100 -2.96 -16.98 7.08
CA ASN A 100 -1.69 -17.58 6.68
C ASN A 100 -1.43 -17.37 5.19
N PHE A 101 -2.45 -17.58 4.35
CA PHE A 101 -2.31 -17.35 2.91
C PHE A 101 -2.00 -15.89 2.62
N ARG A 102 -2.69 -14.98 3.31
CA ARG A 102 -2.46 -13.55 3.13
C ARG A 102 -1.03 -13.17 3.51
N HIS A 103 -0.55 -13.71 4.62
CA HIS A 103 0.81 -13.43 5.08
C HIS A 103 1.84 -13.89 4.04
N SER A 104 1.67 -15.11 3.52
CA SER A 104 2.56 -15.64 2.49
C SER A 104 2.49 -14.82 1.21
N ALA A 105 1.28 -14.46 0.81
CA ALA A 105 1.10 -13.65 -0.39
C ALA A 105 1.75 -12.28 -0.25
N GLU A 106 1.63 -11.66 0.93
CA GLU A 106 2.25 -10.38 1.18
C GLU A 106 3.77 -10.46 1.07
N GLU A 107 4.38 -11.51 1.59
CA GLU A 107 5.82 -11.68 1.48
C GLU A 107 6.27 -11.71 0.02
N ILE A 108 5.54 -12.45 -0.81
CA ILE A 108 5.86 -12.54 -2.22
C ILE A 108 5.72 -11.19 -2.90
N VAL A 109 4.60 -10.51 -2.66
CA VAL A 109 4.32 -9.24 -3.30
C VAL A 109 5.28 -8.15 -2.84
N LEU A 110 5.64 -8.14 -1.55
CA LEU A 110 6.59 -7.16 -1.04
C LEU A 110 7.94 -7.29 -1.75
N SER A 111 8.42 -8.51 -1.93
CA SER A 111 9.72 -8.69 -2.57
C SER A 111 9.69 -8.40 -4.06
N GLU A 112 8.57 -8.69 -4.74
CA GLU A 112 8.50 -8.56 -6.19
C GLU A 112 8.03 -7.20 -6.67
N THR A 113 7.18 -6.54 -5.91
CA THR A 113 6.54 -5.31 -6.34
C THR A 113 6.94 -4.10 -5.50
N VAL A 114 6.91 -4.25 -4.19
CA VAL A 114 7.11 -3.11 -3.29
C VAL A 114 8.59 -2.78 -3.10
N TYR A 115 9.42 -3.79 -2.99
CA TYR A 115 10.86 -3.62 -2.72
C TYR A 115 11.72 -3.90 -3.95
N SER A 116 11.18 -3.79 -5.12
CA SER A 116 11.95 -4.02 -6.35
C SER A 116 12.71 -2.79 -6.87
#